data_445c4b80769f92e2cce1f20b64750b7b
#
_entry.id   445c4b80769f92e2cce1f20b64750b7b
#
_cell.length_a   1.000
_cell.length_b   1.000
_cell.length_c   1.000
_cell.angle_alpha   90.00
_cell.angle_beta   90.00
_cell.angle_gamma   90.00
#
_symmetry.space_group_name_H-M   'P 1'
#
loop_
_entity.id
_entity.type
_entity.pdbx_description
1 polymer ?
#
loop_
_entity_poly.entity_id
_entity_poly.type
_entity_poly.pdbx_seq_one_letter_code
_entity_poly.pdbx_strand_id
1 'polypeptide(L)'
;EDIINSIGEGKDTLGLMPTGGGKSITFQVPALAKEGLCIVITPLISLMKDQVQNLKKRGIKALAIYSGMSRQEIIVTLENCIFGNYKFLYISPERLDTEIFRTKLRKMNVSMITVDESHCISQWGYDFRPAYLKIAEIRDLLPGVPVLALTATATPEVVKDIQARLCFRQENVFRMSFERKNLAYIVRKTENKTGELLHILRRMPGSAIIYVRNRRRTKEITELLINEEITADFYHAGLDDATKDIRQHRWQTGESRVMVATNAFGMGIDKPDVRIV
;
A
#
# COMPACT_ATOMS: atom_id res chain seq x y z
N GLU A 1 -2.22 2.53 19.37
CA GLU A 1 -1.29 2.32 20.51
C GLU A 1 -1.17 0.83 20.83
N ASP A 2 -2.27 0.13 21.05
CA ASP A 2 -2.29 -1.30 21.44
C ASP A 2 -1.56 -2.21 20.44
N ILE A 3 -1.70 -1.98 19.13
CA ILE A 3 -0.96 -2.69 18.09
C ILE A 3 0.55 -2.49 18.24
N ILE A 4 0.99 -1.25 18.51
CA ILE A 4 2.41 -0.90 18.68
C ILE A 4 2.97 -1.62 19.91
N ASN A 5 2.24 -1.60 21.01
CA ASN A 5 2.63 -2.28 22.23
C ASN A 5 2.72 -3.80 22.02
N SER A 6 1.69 -4.39 21.42
CA SER A 6 1.61 -5.83 21.17
C SER A 6 2.78 -6.35 20.32
N ILE A 7 3.06 -5.70 19.19
CA ILE A 7 4.22 -6.08 18.35
C ILE A 7 5.55 -5.73 19.03
N GLY A 8 5.58 -4.67 19.84
CA GLY A 8 6.71 -4.29 20.67
C GLY A 8 7.09 -5.37 21.68
N GLU A 9 6.10 -6.05 22.27
CA GLU A 9 6.27 -7.20 23.17
C GLU A 9 6.68 -8.49 22.43
N GLY A 10 6.82 -8.46 21.12
CA GLY A 10 7.21 -9.63 20.31
C GLY A 10 6.05 -10.58 20.00
N LYS A 11 4.80 -10.14 20.12
CA LYS A 11 3.60 -10.93 19.77
C LYS A 11 3.28 -10.78 18.29
N ASP A 12 2.90 -11.89 17.62
CA ASP A 12 2.29 -11.82 16.30
C ASP A 12 0.98 -11.04 16.43
N THR A 13 0.76 -10.09 15.52
CA THR A 13 -0.35 -9.12 15.68
C THR A 13 -1.04 -8.86 14.34
N LEU A 14 -2.35 -8.96 14.32
CA LEU A 14 -3.18 -8.56 13.17
C LEU A 14 -3.91 -7.26 13.48
N GLY A 15 -3.65 -6.22 12.70
CA GLY A 15 -4.32 -4.92 12.76
C GLY A 15 -5.34 -4.74 11.63
N LEU A 16 -6.63 -4.67 11.98
CA LEU A 16 -7.69 -4.26 11.07
C LEU A 16 -7.90 -2.76 11.20
N MET A 17 -7.38 -2.01 10.25
CA MET A 17 -7.36 -0.54 10.31
C MET A 17 -7.83 0.06 8.98
N PRO A 18 -8.71 1.06 9.00
CA PRO A 18 -9.14 1.74 7.77
C PRO A 18 -7.97 2.41 7.05
N THR A 19 -8.13 2.67 5.76
CA THR A 19 -7.22 3.53 5.01
C THR A 19 -7.16 4.91 5.66
N GLY A 20 -5.96 5.46 5.83
CA GLY A 20 -5.74 6.70 6.58
C GLY A 20 -5.78 6.54 8.11
N GLY A 21 -5.99 5.33 8.63
CA GLY A 21 -5.98 5.02 10.07
C GLY A 21 -4.59 4.91 10.72
N GLY A 22 -3.53 5.28 10.01
CA GLY A 22 -2.17 5.26 10.56
C GLY A 22 -1.45 3.91 10.46
N LYS A 23 -1.84 3.02 9.54
CA LYS A 23 -1.19 1.70 9.36
C LYS A 23 0.34 1.79 9.34
N SER A 24 0.92 2.74 8.61
CA SER A 24 2.38 2.87 8.52
C SER A 24 3.03 3.16 9.87
N ILE A 25 2.42 3.97 10.71
CA ILE A 25 2.95 4.32 12.04
C ILE A 25 3.00 3.08 12.96
N THR A 26 2.05 2.15 12.81
CA THR A 26 1.98 0.96 13.67
C THR A 26 3.18 0.02 13.53
N PHE A 27 3.89 0.04 12.41
CA PHE A 27 5.13 -0.70 12.26
C PHE A 27 6.39 0.19 12.29
N GLN A 28 6.28 1.45 11.86
CA GLN A 28 7.44 2.35 11.87
C GLN A 28 7.92 2.65 13.28
N VAL A 29 7.01 2.93 14.20
CA VAL A 29 7.38 3.24 15.61
C VAL A 29 8.08 2.08 16.28
N PRO A 30 7.53 0.85 16.35
CA PRO A 30 8.21 -0.25 17.03
C PRO A 30 9.50 -0.67 16.31
N ALA A 31 9.58 -0.57 14.97
CA ALA A 31 10.80 -0.85 14.24
C ALA A 31 11.92 0.15 14.56
N LEU A 32 11.60 1.44 14.75
CA LEU A 32 12.58 2.46 15.12
C LEU A 32 13.06 2.30 16.58
N ALA A 33 12.18 1.82 17.45
CA ALA A 33 12.50 1.58 18.87
C ALA A 33 13.37 0.34 19.11
N LYS A 34 13.41 -0.61 18.15
CA LYS A 34 14.20 -1.84 18.26
C LYS A 34 15.46 -1.79 17.39
N GLU A 35 16.49 -2.51 17.80
CA GLU A 35 17.62 -2.77 16.91
C GLU A 35 17.22 -3.76 15.82
N GLY A 36 17.90 -3.66 14.66
CA GLY A 36 17.66 -4.53 13.51
C GLY A 36 16.74 -3.94 12.44
N LEU A 37 16.44 -4.76 11.47
CA LEU A 37 15.74 -4.45 10.23
C LEU A 37 14.27 -4.86 10.33
N CYS A 38 13.37 -3.99 9.97
CA CYS A 38 11.97 -4.33 9.70
C CYS A 38 11.81 -4.67 8.21
N ILE A 39 11.36 -5.88 7.90
CA ILE A 39 11.00 -6.28 6.54
C ILE A 39 9.52 -5.97 6.31
N VAL A 40 9.22 -5.12 5.34
CA VAL A 40 7.85 -4.72 4.99
C VAL A 40 7.48 -5.36 3.65
N ILE A 41 6.58 -6.32 3.68
CA ILE A 41 6.06 -7.01 2.50
C ILE A 41 4.81 -6.27 2.04
N THR A 42 4.84 -5.74 0.82
CA THR A 42 3.73 -4.98 0.24
C THR A 42 3.61 -5.25 -1.26
N PRO A 43 2.38 -5.31 -1.81
CA PRO A 43 2.17 -5.71 -3.19
C PRO A 43 2.32 -4.57 -4.20
N LEU A 44 2.39 -3.32 -3.72
CA LEU A 44 2.30 -2.13 -4.56
C LEU A 44 3.66 -1.42 -4.65
N ILE A 45 4.30 -1.49 -5.83
CA ILE A 45 5.63 -0.90 -6.06
C ILE A 45 5.61 0.62 -5.90
N SER A 46 4.57 1.31 -6.38
CA SER A 46 4.42 2.76 -6.23
C SER A 46 4.40 3.17 -4.76
N LEU A 47 3.55 2.51 -3.96
CA LEU A 47 3.47 2.75 -2.51
C LEU A 47 4.81 2.49 -1.82
N MET A 48 5.49 1.41 -2.18
CA MET A 48 6.81 1.06 -1.67
C MET A 48 7.82 2.17 -1.92
N LYS A 49 7.88 2.69 -3.16
CA LYS A 49 8.78 3.81 -3.54
C LYS A 49 8.46 5.07 -2.73
N ASP A 50 7.18 5.44 -2.62
CA ASP A 50 6.73 6.61 -1.87
C ASP A 50 7.07 6.50 -0.37
N GLN A 51 6.83 5.34 0.24
CA GLN A 51 7.17 5.08 1.64
C GLN A 51 8.68 5.20 1.89
N VAL A 52 9.50 4.58 1.04
CA VAL A 52 10.96 4.66 1.14
C VAL A 52 11.44 6.10 0.99
N GLN A 53 10.89 6.86 0.03
CA GLN A 53 11.26 8.26 -0.18
C GLN A 53 10.86 9.13 1.03
N ASN A 54 9.68 8.92 1.59
CA ASN A 54 9.21 9.65 2.78
C ASN A 54 10.06 9.34 4.02
N LEU A 55 10.48 8.09 4.22
CA LEU A 55 11.41 7.72 5.29
C LEU A 55 12.76 8.39 5.10
N LYS A 56 13.33 8.37 3.89
CA LYS A 56 14.60 9.04 3.57
C LYS A 56 14.54 10.54 3.83
N LYS A 57 13.45 11.22 3.48
CA LYS A 57 13.24 12.66 3.78
C LYS A 57 13.27 12.95 5.28
N ARG A 58 12.90 11.98 6.11
CA ARG A 58 12.96 12.06 7.59
C ARG A 58 14.29 11.60 8.18
N GLY A 59 15.32 11.35 7.35
CA GLY A 59 16.62 10.86 7.78
C GLY A 59 16.65 9.37 8.15
N ILE A 60 15.59 8.60 7.86
CA ILE A 60 15.50 7.19 8.18
C ILE A 60 15.99 6.36 7.00
N LYS A 61 16.96 5.48 7.24
CA LYS A 61 17.52 4.61 6.20
C LYS A 61 16.54 3.51 5.83
N ALA A 62 16.05 3.53 4.60
CA ALA A 62 15.12 2.56 4.04
C ALA A 62 15.52 2.18 2.62
N LEU A 63 15.26 0.93 2.25
CA LEU A 63 15.54 0.34 0.95
C LEU A 63 14.30 -0.37 0.41
N ALA A 64 14.27 -0.62 -0.90
CA ALA A 64 13.20 -1.38 -1.54
C ALA A 64 13.77 -2.38 -2.55
N ILE A 65 13.12 -3.56 -2.66
CA ILE A 65 13.37 -4.58 -3.68
C ILE A 65 12.06 -4.95 -4.34
N TYR A 66 11.97 -4.73 -5.66
CA TYR A 66 10.75 -4.97 -6.43
C TYR A 66 11.06 -5.50 -7.84
N SER A 67 10.02 -5.85 -8.58
CA SER A 67 10.13 -6.30 -9.97
C SER A 67 10.64 -5.17 -10.87
N GLY A 68 11.58 -5.50 -11.78
CA GLY A 68 12.24 -4.53 -12.66
C GLY A 68 13.62 -4.07 -12.20
N MET A 69 14.03 -4.34 -10.96
CA MET A 69 15.41 -4.12 -10.53
C MET A 69 16.35 -5.15 -11.15
N SER A 70 17.54 -4.71 -11.55
CA SER A 70 18.60 -5.59 -12.03
C SER A 70 19.11 -6.50 -10.90
N ARG A 71 19.74 -7.61 -11.28
CA ARG A 71 20.36 -8.53 -10.30
C ARG A 71 21.41 -7.83 -9.44
N GLN A 72 22.20 -6.94 -10.04
CA GLN A 72 23.25 -6.21 -9.32
C GLN A 72 22.66 -5.25 -8.29
N GLU A 73 21.64 -4.49 -8.65
CA GLU A 73 20.94 -3.60 -7.70
C GLU A 73 20.36 -4.36 -6.52
N ILE A 74 19.78 -5.56 -6.77
CA ILE A 74 19.24 -6.41 -5.70
C ILE A 74 20.36 -6.88 -4.77
N ILE A 75 21.52 -7.32 -5.32
CA ILE A 75 22.66 -7.77 -4.51
C ILE A 75 23.14 -6.64 -3.60
N VAL A 76 23.40 -5.47 -4.17
CA VAL A 76 23.86 -4.28 -3.41
C VAL A 76 22.85 -3.89 -2.34
N THR A 77 21.55 -3.92 -2.66
CA THR A 77 20.49 -3.60 -1.71
C THR A 77 20.47 -4.59 -0.54
N LEU A 78 20.60 -5.89 -0.81
CA LEU A 78 20.63 -6.91 0.23
C LEU A 78 21.90 -6.83 1.10
N GLU A 79 23.05 -6.52 0.52
CA GLU A 79 24.30 -6.29 1.26
C GLU A 79 24.20 -5.06 2.16
N ASN A 80 23.59 -3.99 1.68
CA ASN A 80 23.30 -2.83 2.49
C ASN A 80 22.37 -3.15 3.69
N CYS A 81 21.44 -4.07 3.53
CA CYS A 81 20.60 -4.55 4.64
C CYS A 81 21.39 -5.33 5.70
N ILE A 82 22.49 -6.01 5.30
CA ILE A 82 23.32 -6.78 6.23
C ILE A 82 24.32 -5.86 6.95
N PHE A 83 24.97 -4.94 6.23
CA PHE A 83 26.12 -4.18 6.74
C PHE A 83 25.83 -2.69 6.97
N GLY A 84 24.76 -2.15 6.39
CA GLY A 84 24.54 -0.70 6.28
C GLY A 84 23.68 -0.06 7.37
N ASN A 85 23.29 -0.77 8.42
CA ASN A 85 22.41 -0.29 9.48
C ASN A 85 21.11 0.38 8.95
N TYR A 86 20.43 -0.28 8.04
CA TYR A 86 19.13 0.13 7.54
C TYR A 86 18.01 -0.29 8.48
N LYS A 87 16.95 0.52 8.61
CA LYS A 87 15.80 0.25 9.47
C LYS A 87 14.66 -0.45 8.74
N PHE A 88 14.51 -0.20 7.44
CA PHE A 88 13.40 -0.77 6.66
C PHE A 88 13.90 -1.34 5.34
N LEU A 89 13.43 -2.55 5.04
CA LEU A 89 13.49 -3.17 3.73
C LEU A 89 12.07 -3.42 3.24
N TYR A 90 11.62 -2.66 2.25
CA TYR A 90 10.38 -2.94 1.54
C TYR A 90 10.64 -3.96 0.44
N ILE A 91 9.79 -4.97 0.34
CA ILE A 91 9.97 -6.04 -0.64
C ILE A 91 8.64 -6.51 -1.21
N SER A 92 8.60 -6.72 -2.54
CA SER A 92 7.43 -7.32 -3.17
C SER A 92 7.36 -8.82 -2.87
N PRO A 93 6.16 -9.39 -2.69
CA PRO A 93 6.00 -10.79 -2.28
C PRO A 93 6.63 -11.79 -3.27
N GLU A 94 6.69 -11.46 -4.56
CA GLU A 94 7.30 -12.29 -5.60
C GLU A 94 8.82 -12.47 -5.42
N ARG A 95 9.46 -11.57 -4.67
CA ARG A 95 10.91 -11.65 -4.40
C ARG A 95 11.29 -12.52 -3.23
N LEU A 96 10.33 -12.90 -2.39
CA LEU A 96 10.55 -13.70 -1.20
C LEU A 96 11.06 -15.13 -1.49
N ASP A 97 10.70 -15.69 -2.64
CA ASP A 97 11.07 -17.04 -3.04
C ASP A 97 12.39 -17.11 -3.82
N THR A 98 13.06 -15.98 -4.02
CA THR A 98 14.34 -15.98 -4.74
C THR A 98 15.47 -16.51 -3.86
N GLU A 99 16.30 -17.40 -4.39
CA GLU A 99 17.44 -17.99 -3.69
C GLU A 99 18.37 -16.94 -3.10
N ILE A 100 18.63 -15.87 -3.87
CA ILE A 100 19.48 -14.78 -3.43
C ILE A 100 18.94 -14.08 -2.18
N PHE A 101 17.62 -13.83 -2.14
CA PHE A 101 16.98 -13.20 -0.97
C PHE A 101 17.08 -14.13 0.24
N ARG A 102 16.68 -15.40 0.10
CA ARG A 102 16.70 -16.39 1.19
C ARG A 102 18.10 -16.60 1.78
N THR A 103 19.13 -16.66 0.92
CA THR A 103 20.51 -16.79 1.36
C THR A 103 21.02 -15.60 2.15
N LYS A 104 20.69 -14.38 1.69
CA LYS A 104 21.09 -13.14 2.37
C LYS A 104 20.27 -12.88 3.64
N LEU A 105 18.99 -13.24 3.65
CA LEU A 105 18.08 -13.10 4.79
C LEU A 105 18.63 -13.75 6.07
N ARG A 106 19.24 -14.92 5.96
CA ARG A 106 19.84 -15.64 7.09
C ARG A 106 20.99 -14.88 7.78
N LYS A 107 21.53 -13.85 7.10
CA LYS A 107 22.62 -13.01 7.63
C LYS A 107 22.12 -11.65 8.14
N MET A 108 20.84 -11.36 7.97
CA MET A 108 20.24 -10.10 8.41
C MET A 108 19.82 -10.18 9.88
N ASN A 109 20.03 -9.09 10.62
CA ASN A 109 19.44 -8.92 11.94
C ASN A 109 18.02 -8.39 11.77
N VAL A 110 17.01 -9.27 11.67
CA VAL A 110 15.62 -8.90 11.45
C VAL A 110 14.90 -8.76 12.78
N SER A 111 14.33 -7.59 13.06
CA SER A 111 13.60 -7.30 14.29
C SER A 111 12.11 -7.60 14.22
N MET A 112 11.51 -7.48 13.04
CA MET A 112 10.10 -7.79 12.80
C MET A 112 9.79 -7.92 11.30
N ILE A 113 8.70 -8.62 10.99
CA ILE A 113 8.13 -8.70 9.65
C ILE A 113 6.80 -7.96 9.65
N THR A 114 6.59 -7.04 8.71
CA THR A 114 5.30 -6.39 8.47
C THR A 114 4.72 -6.89 7.16
N VAL A 115 3.46 -7.33 7.19
CA VAL A 115 2.72 -7.78 6.01
C VAL A 115 1.61 -6.79 5.75
N ASP A 116 1.82 -5.90 4.80
CA ASP A 116 0.80 -4.95 4.37
C ASP A 116 -0.16 -5.61 3.37
N GLU A 117 -1.39 -5.13 3.31
CA GLU A 117 -2.48 -5.74 2.55
C GLU A 117 -2.60 -7.26 2.78
N SER A 118 -2.49 -7.67 4.04
CA SER A 118 -2.42 -9.08 4.44
C SER A 118 -3.62 -9.93 4.01
N HIS A 119 -4.76 -9.32 3.64
CA HIS A 119 -5.89 -10.02 3.05
C HIS A 119 -5.53 -10.74 1.72
N CYS A 120 -4.45 -10.30 1.04
CA CYS A 120 -3.96 -10.94 -0.18
C CYS A 120 -3.48 -12.40 0.03
N ILE A 121 -3.25 -12.83 1.26
CA ILE A 121 -2.85 -14.21 1.57
C ILE A 121 -4.05 -15.19 1.53
N SER A 122 -5.26 -14.68 1.63
CA SER A 122 -6.48 -15.47 1.75
C SER A 122 -7.19 -15.65 0.41
N GLN A 123 -7.54 -16.89 0.07
CA GLN A 123 -8.38 -17.20 -1.09
C GLN A 123 -9.83 -16.71 -0.92
N TRP A 124 -10.25 -16.45 0.31
CA TRP A 124 -11.56 -15.85 0.63
C TRP A 124 -11.55 -14.33 0.54
N GLY A 125 -10.37 -13.72 0.31
CA GLY A 125 -10.21 -12.30 0.06
C GLY A 125 -10.50 -11.94 -1.40
N TYR A 126 -10.77 -10.67 -1.66
CA TYR A 126 -11.08 -10.17 -3.01
C TYR A 126 -9.84 -9.98 -3.92
N ASP A 127 -8.63 -10.01 -3.37
CA ASP A 127 -7.34 -9.83 -4.12
C ASP A 127 -6.33 -10.90 -3.67
N PHE A 128 -6.65 -12.17 -3.88
CA PHE A 128 -5.74 -13.26 -3.55
C PHE A 128 -4.47 -13.23 -4.41
N ARG A 129 -3.31 -13.30 -3.75
CA ARG A 129 -1.99 -13.34 -4.40
C ARG A 129 -1.18 -14.54 -3.90
N PRO A 130 -0.98 -15.57 -4.73
CA PRO A 130 -0.25 -16.79 -4.33
C PRO A 130 1.14 -16.52 -3.73
N ALA A 131 1.82 -15.46 -4.18
CA ALA A 131 3.15 -15.09 -3.66
C ALA A 131 3.14 -14.77 -2.14
N TYR A 132 2.00 -14.35 -1.57
CA TYR A 132 1.87 -14.13 -0.12
C TYR A 132 2.01 -15.42 0.70
N LEU A 133 1.72 -16.58 0.13
CA LEU A 133 1.88 -17.86 0.82
C LEU A 133 3.35 -18.13 1.17
N LYS A 134 4.30 -17.54 0.42
CA LYS A 134 5.74 -17.65 0.68
C LYS A 134 6.19 -16.95 1.97
N ILE A 135 5.35 -16.11 2.57
CA ILE A 135 5.67 -15.44 3.83
C ILE A 135 5.84 -16.46 4.97
N ALA A 136 5.02 -17.50 4.99
CA ALA A 136 5.15 -18.57 5.98
C ALA A 136 6.55 -19.25 5.93
N GLU A 137 7.06 -19.53 4.73
CA GLU A 137 8.38 -20.12 4.53
C GLU A 137 9.54 -19.22 5.02
N ILE A 138 9.34 -17.90 4.98
CA ILE A 138 10.33 -16.94 5.50
C ILE A 138 10.35 -16.96 7.03
N ARG A 139 9.22 -17.20 7.67
CA ARG A 139 9.16 -17.32 9.13
C ARG A 139 10.02 -18.46 9.65
N ASP A 140 10.10 -19.57 8.91
CA ASP A 140 10.96 -20.73 9.26
C ASP A 140 12.44 -20.34 9.26
N LEU A 141 12.83 -19.36 8.44
CA LEU A 141 14.21 -18.83 8.39
C LEU A 141 14.49 -17.83 9.51
N LEU A 142 13.45 -17.28 10.14
CA LEU A 142 13.51 -16.21 11.15
C LEU A 142 12.74 -16.62 12.43
N PRO A 143 13.16 -17.69 13.12
CA PRO A 143 12.47 -18.15 14.32
C PRO A 143 12.45 -17.07 15.39
N GLY A 144 11.29 -16.85 16.01
CA GLY A 144 11.11 -15.85 17.07
C GLY A 144 10.84 -14.42 16.59
N VAL A 145 11.05 -14.09 15.33
CA VAL A 145 10.72 -12.76 14.78
C VAL A 145 9.20 -12.59 14.70
N PRO A 146 8.63 -11.53 15.33
CA PRO A 146 7.19 -11.31 15.33
C PRO A 146 6.70 -10.79 13.97
N VAL A 147 5.44 -11.11 13.65
CA VAL A 147 4.76 -10.67 12.43
C VAL A 147 3.65 -9.69 12.77
N LEU A 148 3.68 -8.52 12.14
CA LEU A 148 2.58 -7.57 12.12
C LEU A 148 1.87 -7.66 10.76
N ALA A 149 0.66 -8.19 10.76
CA ALA A 149 -0.21 -8.21 9.58
C ALA A 149 -1.17 -7.02 9.62
N LEU A 150 -1.29 -6.29 8.51
CA LEU A 150 -2.14 -5.11 8.40
C LEU A 150 -3.07 -5.23 7.19
N THR A 151 -4.33 -4.89 7.38
CA THR A 151 -5.29 -4.77 6.28
C THR A 151 -6.41 -3.81 6.63
N ALA A 152 -7.01 -3.20 5.60
CA ALA A 152 -8.21 -2.38 5.75
C ALA A 152 -9.50 -3.19 5.54
N THR A 153 -9.42 -4.39 4.97
CA THR A 153 -10.59 -5.15 4.53
C THR A 153 -10.40 -6.62 4.83
N ALA A 154 -11.15 -7.14 5.80
CA ALA A 154 -11.16 -8.56 6.07
C ALA A 154 -12.48 -8.97 6.76
N THR A 155 -13.13 -10.00 6.23
CA THR A 155 -14.24 -10.68 6.90
C THR A 155 -13.72 -11.54 8.06
N PRO A 156 -14.58 -12.01 8.98
CA PRO A 156 -14.14 -12.90 10.05
C PRO A 156 -13.39 -14.15 9.55
N GLU A 157 -13.80 -14.71 8.41
CA GLU A 157 -13.16 -15.86 7.78
C GLU A 157 -11.75 -15.51 7.28
N VAL A 158 -11.60 -14.36 6.63
CA VAL A 158 -10.30 -13.85 6.16
C VAL A 158 -9.37 -13.58 7.33
N VAL A 159 -9.87 -13.05 8.46
CA VAL A 159 -9.09 -12.81 9.68
C VAL A 159 -8.50 -14.10 10.23
N LYS A 160 -9.28 -15.18 10.28
CA LYS A 160 -8.80 -16.50 10.72
C LYS A 160 -7.76 -17.06 9.74
N ASP A 161 -8.05 -16.98 8.44
CA ASP A 161 -7.16 -17.49 7.40
C ASP A 161 -5.80 -16.76 7.37
N ILE A 162 -5.79 -15.43 7.55
CA ILE A 162 -4.54 -14.63 7.67
C ILE A 162 -3.68 -15.15 8.82
N GLN A 163 -4.23 -15.31 10.01
CA GLN A 163 -3.47 -15.77 11.17
C GLN A 163 -2.96 -17.19 10.99
N ALA A 164 -3.78 -18.10 10.47
CA ALA A 164 -3.40 -19.48 10.19
C ALA A 164 -2.27 -19.56 9.16
N ARG A 165 -2.41 -18.86 8.02
CA ARG A 165 -1.41 -18.90 6.93
C ARG A 165 -0.11 -18.17 7.25
N LEU A 166 -0.16 -17.16 8.11
CA LEU A 166 1.03 -16.51 8.65
C LEU A 166 1.60 -17.24 9.87
N CYS A 167 1.06 -18.40 10.23
CA CYS A 167 1.52 -19.23 11.35
C CYS A 167 1.63 -18.45 12.67
N PHE A 168 0.61 -17.66 13.01
CA PHE A 168 0.61 -16.92 14.28
C PHE A 168 0.68 -17.89 15.46
N ARG A 169 1.54 -17.57 16.43
CA ARG A 169 1.73 -18.41 17.64
C ARG A 169 0.50 -18.42 18.54
N GLN A 170 -0.29 -17.36 18.51
CA GLN A 170 -1.59 -17.24 19.17
C GLN A 170 -2.48 -16.25 18.40
N GLU A 171 -3.79 -16.41 18.51
CA GLU A 171 -4.72 -15.44 17.95
C GLU A 171 -4.55 -14.09 18.65
N ASN A 172 -4.36 -13.03 17.84
CA ASN A 172 -4.16 -11.68 18.37
C ASN A 172 -4.60 -10.65 17.33
N VAL A 173 -5.77 -10.08 17.50
CA VAL A 173 -6.44 -9.21 16.53
C VAL A 173 -6.89 -7.92 17.17
N PHE A 174 -6.44 -6.80 16.63
CA PHE A 174 -6.91 -5.46 16.97
C PHE A 174 -7.78 -4.91 15.85
N ARG A 175 -8.95 -4.38 16.22
CA ARG A 175 -9.92 -3.83 15.28
C ARG A 175 -10.18 -2.37 15.58
N MET A 176 -10.00 -1.51 14.58
CA MET A 176 -10.49 -0.14 14.64
C MET A 176 -11.84 -0.04 13.94
N SER A 177 -12.65 0.94 14.34
CA SER A 177 -13.88 1.25 13.61
C SER A 177 -13.55 1.69 12.19
N PHE A 178 -14.29 1.16 11.22
CA PHE A 178 -14.23 1.60 9.82
C PHE A 178 -15.14 2.80 9.54
N GLU A 179 -15.87 3.26 10.53
CA GLU A 179 -16.70 4.46 10.41
C GLU A 179 -15.84 5.69 10.13
N ARG A 180 -16.14 6.36 9.05
CA ARG A 180 -15.45 7.56 8.60
C ARG A 180 -16.41 8.74 8.69
N LYS A 181 -16.45 9.42 9.84
CA LYS A 181 -17.36 10.54 10.09
C LYS A 181 -17.21 11.72 9.12
N ASN A 182 -16.07 11.79 8.43
CA ASN A 182 -15.76 12.81 7.44
C ASN A 182 -16.01 12.37 5.99
N LEU A 183 -16.60 11.17 5.75
CA LEU A 183 -16.96 10.68 4.43
C LEU A 183 -18.46 10.50 4.32
N ALA A 184 -19.05 11.08 3.27
CA ALA A 184 -20.45 10.89 2.91
C ALA A 184 -20.55 9.99 1.67
N TYR A 185 -21.31 8.91 1.76
CA TYR A 185 -21.65 8.05 0.62
C TYR A 185 -22.96 8.53 0.04
N ILE A 186 -22.92 9.11 -1.16
CA ILE A 186 -24.09 9.69 -1.81
C ILE A 186 -24.40 8.92 -3.08
N VAL A 187 -25.62 8.41 -3.19
CA VAL A 187 -26.14 7.75 -4.39
C VAL A 187 -27.19 8.63 -5.01
N ARG A 188 -27.02 9.01 -6.29
CA ARG A 188 -27.97 9.83 -7.03
C ARG A 188 -28.44 9.09 -8.28
N LYS A 189 -29.75 9.02 -8.50
CA LYS A 189 -30.33 8.56 -9.76
C LYS A 189 -30.45 9.76 -10.70
N THR A 190 -29.81 9.68 -11.86
CA THR A 190 -29.85 10.73 -12.88
C THR A 190 -29.78 10.14 -14.27
N GLU A 191 -30.49 10.75 -15.22
CA GLU A 191 -30.36 10.46 -16.66
C GLU A 191 -29.20 11.26 -17.29
N ASN A 192 -28.85 12.41 -16.71
CA ASN A 192 -27.76 13.26 -17.16
C ASN A 192 -26.54 13.20 -16.22
N LYS A 193 -25.79 12.08 -16.28
CA LYS A 193 -24.58 11.88 -15.45
C LYS A 193 -23.50 12.94 -15.69
N THR A 194 -23.36 13.40 -16.91
CA THR A 194 -22.34 14.40 -17.27
C THR A 194 -22.67 15.76 -16.67
N GLY A 195 -23.90 16.22 -16.79
CA GLY A 195 -24.34 17.48 -16.18
C GLY A 195 -24.23 17.46 -14.66
N GLU A 196 -24.60 16.32 -14.04
CA GLU A 196 -24.47 16.18 -12.58
C GLU A 196 -23.01 16.19 -12.14
N LEU A 197 -22.11 15.52 -12.89
CA LEU A 197 -20.68 15.54 -12.63
C LEU A 197 -20.11 16.97 -12.65
N LEU A 198 -20.40 17.73 -13.71
CA LEU A 198 -19.95 19.12 -13.84
C LEU A 198 -20.50 20.00 -12.71
N HIS A 199 -21.77 19.80 -12.36
CA HIS A 199 -22.41 20.52 -11.26
C HIS A 199 -21.70 20.28 -9.92
N ILE A 200 -21.38 19.03 -9.61
CA ILE A 200 -20.65 18.66 -8.39
C ILE A 200 -19.24 19.27 -8.39
N LEU A 201 -18.50 19.11 -9.48
CA LEU A 201 -17.12 19.61 -9.59
C LEU A 201 -17.04 21.15 -9.49
N ARG A 202 -18.03 21.86 -10.02
CA ARG A 202 -18.08 23.35 -9.92
C ARG A 202 -18.42 23.84 -8.53
N ARG A 203 -19.20 23.06 -7.75
CA ARG A 203 -19.62 23.47 -6.40
C ARG A 203 -18.63 23.08 -5.30
N MET A 204 -17.88 22.01 -5.48
CA MET A 204 -16.99 21.49 -4.45
C MET A 204 -15.54 21.72 -4.86
N PRO A 205 -14.81 22.63 -4.20
CA PRO A 205 -13.39 22.84 -4.46
C PRO A 205 -12.55 21.63 -3.95
N GLY A 206 -11.28 21.60 -4.38
CA GLY A 206 -10.34 20.54 -4.02
C GLY A 206 -10.16 19.51 -5.12
N SER A 207 -9.25 18.57 -4.89
CA SER A 207 -8.95 17.52 -5.86
C SER A 207 -10.06 16.49 -5.91
N ALA A 208 -10.23 15.88 -7.11
CA ALA A 208 -11.25 14.86 -7.36
C ALA A 208 -10.67 13.64 -8.07
N ILE A 209 -11.29 12.48 -7.84
CA ILE A 209 -11.07 11.26 -8.62
C ILE A 209 -12.40 10.80 -9.20
N ILE A 210 -12.42 10.49 -10.50
CA ILE A 210 -13.60 9.99 -11.19
C ILE A 210 -13.31 8.58 -11.69
N TYR A 211 -13.96 7.59 -11.11
CA TYR A 211 -13.81 6.22 -11.57
C TYR A 211 -14.77 5.86 -12.70
N VAL A 212 -14.22 5.27 -13.75
CA VAL A 212 -14.97 4.79 -14.90
C VAL A 212 -14.60 3.34 -15.24
N ARG A 213 -15.53 2.64 -15.92
CA ARG A 213 -15.40 1.20 -16.15
C ARG A 213 -14.36 0.81 -17.21
N ASN A 214 -14.04 1.68 -18.17
CA ASN A 214 -13.16 1.32 -19.28
C ASN A 214 -12.21 2.46 -19.66
N ARG A 215 -11.13 2.09 -20.36
CA ARG A 215 -10.04 3.01 -20.77
C ARG A 215 -10.51 4.12 -21.70
N ARG A 216 -11.43 3.83 -22.62
CA ARG A 216 -11.96 4.81 -23.57
C ARG A 216 -12.68 5.94 -22.82
N ARG A 217 -13.50 5.59 -21.85
CA ARG A 217 -14.27 6.54 -21.06
C ARG A 217 -13.39 7.47 -20.21
N THR A 218 -12.19 7.01 -19.80
CA THR A 218 -11.24 7.89 -19.08
C THR A 218 -10.85 9.08 -19.94
N LYS A 219 -10.54 8.86 -21.21
CA LYS A 219 -10.16 9.91 -22.16
C LYS A 219 -11.34 10.84 -22.49
N GLU A 220 -12.50 10.27 -22.82
CA GLU A 220 -13.70 11.05 -23.19
C GLU A 220 -14.10 12.03 -22.08
N ILE A 221 -14.11 11.58 -20.81
CA ILE A 221 -14.46 12.46 -19.70
C ILE A 221 -13.36 13.48 -19.43
N THR A 222 -12.09 13.12 -19.57
CA THR A 222 -10.99 14.07 -19.39
C THR A 222 -11.07 15.20 -20.43
N GLU A 223 -11.29 14.89 -21.69
CA GLU A 223 -11.47 15.86 -22.77
C GLU A 223 -12.67 16.77 -22.49
N LEU A 224 -13.79 16.20 -22.06
CA LEU A 224 -14.96 16.97 -21.65
C LEU A 224 -14.64 17.95 -20.52
N LEU A 225 -13.94 17.51 -19.47
CA LEU A 225 -13.57 18.37 -18.34
C LEU A 225 -12.64 19.51 -18.78
N ILE A 226 -11.68 19.23 -19.64
CA ILE A 226 -10.76 20.24 -20.19
C ILE A 226 -11.52 21.27 -21.02
N ASN A 227 -12.49 20.86 -21.86
CA ASN A 227 -13.35 21.75 -22.61
C ASN A 227 -14.25 22.62 -21.71
N GLU A 228 -14.54 22.17 -20.50
CA GLU A 228 -15.29 22.91 -19.48
C GLU A 228 -14.36 23.68 -18.50
N GLU A 229 -13.11 23.92 -18.91
CA GLU A 229 -12.09 24.67 -18.16
C GLU A 229 -11.70 24.04 -16.80
N ILE A 230 -11.90 22.71 -16.65
CA ILE A 230 -11.49 21.95 -15.46
C ILE A 230 -10.22 21.16 -15.80
N THR A 231 -9.10 21.50 -15.14
CA THR A 231 -7.85 20.78 -15.35
C THR A 231 -7.98 19.32 -14.93
N ALA A 232 -7.70 18.41 -15.87
CA ALA A 232 -7.87 16.98 -15.66
C ALA A 232 -6.81 16.16 -16.38
N ASP A 233 -6.50 14.98 -15.81
CA ASP A 233 -5.72 13.93 -16.44
C ASP A 233 -6.46 12.61 -16.39
N PHE A 234 -6.04 11.62 -17.18
CA PHE A 234 -6.60 10.28 -17.12
C PHE A 234 -5.55 9.22 -16.80
N TYR A 235 -6.02 8.13 -16.14
CA TYR A 235 -5.14 7.04 -15.72
C TYR A 235 -5.79 5.66 -15.93
N HIS A 236 -5.04 4.73 -16.55
CA HIS A 236 -5.47 3.35 -16.68
C HIS A 236 -4.27 2.42 -16.86
N ALA A 237 -4.43 1.12 -16.64
CA ALA A 237 -3.37 0.12 -16.70
C ALA A 237 -2.65 0.02 -18.06
N GLY A 238 -3.29 0.45 -19.15
CA GLY A 238 -2.72 0.41 -20.50
C GLY A 238 -1.80 1.59 -20.86
N LEU A 239 -1.52 2.51 -19.94
CA LEU A 239 -0.48 3.53 -20.09
C LEU A 239 0.88 2.93 -19.80
N ASP A 240 1.94 3.44 -20.45
CA ASP A 240 3.31 3.16 -20.07
C ASP A 240 3.65 3.78 -18.70
N ASP A 241 4.68 3.27 -18.04
CA ASP A 241 4.98 3.65 -16.67
C ASP A 241 5.45 5.11 -16.54
N ALA A 242 6.18 5.64 -17.53
CA ALA A 242 6.59 7.03 -17.53
C ALA A 242 5.39 7.99 -17.62
N THR A 243 4.42 7.68 -18.49
CA THR A 243 3.17 8.46 -18.59
C THR A 243 2.34 8.36 -17.32
N LYS A 244 2.28 7.18 -16.68
CA LYS A 244 1.61 7.02 -15.38
C LYS A 244 2.22 7.91 -14.31
N ASP A 245 3.55 7.89 -14.19
CA ASP A 245 4.28 8.68 -13.18
C ASP A 245 4.08 10.18 -13.39
N ILE A 246 4.16 10.67 -14.64
CA ILE A 246 3.96 12.09 -14.97
C ILE A 246 2.55 12.54 -14.59
N ARG A 247 1.51 11.80 -14.99
CA ARG A 247 0.11 12.18 -14.72
C ARG A 247 -0.23 12.11 -13.24
N GLN A 248 0.26 11.09 -12.55
CA GLN A 248 0.10 10.97 -11.11
C GLN A 248 0.76 12.17 -10.41
N HIS A 249 1.97 12.54 -10.82
CA HIS A 249 2.69 13.69 -10.27
C HIS A 249 1.93 15.00 -10.47
N ARG A 250 1.44 15.26 -11.69
CA ARG A 250 0.65 16.47 -12.01
C ARG A 250 -0.61 16.57 -11.15
N TRP A 251 -1.28 15.43 -10.92
CA TRP A 251 -2.43 15.42 -10.03
C TRP A 251 -2.04 15.59 -8.56
N GLN A 252 -0.96 14.97 -8.10
CA GLN A 252 -0.45 15.12 -6.72
C GLN A 252 -0.04 16.57 -6.42
N THR A 253 0.59 17.26 -7.35
CA THR A 253 1.02 18.66 -7.21
C THR A 253 -0.12 19.66 -7.38
N GLY A 254 -1.29 19.24 -7.88
CA GLY A 254 -2.45 20.12 -8.13
C GLY A 254 -2.43 20.81 -9.50
N GLU A 255 -1.46 20.51 -10.38
CA GLU A 255 -1.47 20.95 -11.77
C GLU A 255 -2.69 20.42 -12.53
N SER A 256 -3.06 19.16 -12.26
CA SER A 256 -4.35 18.58 -12.65
C SER A 256 -5.24 18.45 -11.40
N ARG A 257 -6.38 19.09 -11.41
CA ARG A 257 -7.35 19.04 -10.32
C ARG A 257 -8.07 17.68 -10.24
N VAL A 258 -8.42 17.13 -11.39
CA VAL A 258 -9.25 15.92 -11.51
C VAL A 258 -8.45 14.78 -12.15
N MET A 259 -8.49 13.60 -11.53
CA MET A 259 -8.01 12.37 -12.13
C MET A 259 -9.18 11.50 -12.58
N VAL A 260 -9.28 11.22 -13.87
CA VAL A 260 -10.28 10.29 -14.42
C VAL A 260 -9.63 8.94 -14.63
N ALA A 261 -10.05 7.92 -13.91
CA ALA A 261 -9.32 6.66 -13.86
C ALA A 261 -10.21 5.40 -13.94
N THR A 262 -9.58 4.31 -14.30
CA THR A 262 -10.10 2.98 -13.97
C THR A 262 -9.62 2.58 -12.57
N ASN A 263 -10.05 1.42 -12.06
CA ASN A 263 -9.60 0.87 -10.77
C ASN A 263 -8.08 0.63 -10.67
N ALA A 264 -7.33 0.85 -11.74
CA ALA A 264 -5.86 0.82 -11.72
C ALA A 264 -5.22 2.01 -10.97
N PHE A 265 -6.00 3.03 -10.62
CA PHE A 265 -5.55 4.22 -9.90
C PHE A 265 -6.15 4.23 -8.50
N GLY A 266 -5.42 4.64 -7.49
CA GLY A 266 -5.93 4.93 -6.16
C GLY A 266 -5.29 4.12 -5.03
N MET A 267 -4.88 2.88 -5.26
CA MET A 267 -4.18 2.11 -4.22
C MET A 267 -2.80 2.73 -3.94
N GLY A 268 -2.54 3.03 -2.67
CA GLY A 268 -1.25 3.55 -2.24
C GLY A 268 -0.98 5.03 -2.57
N ILE A 269 -1.97 5.78 -3.03
CA ILE A 269 -1.83 7.21 -3.30
C ILE A 269 -2.27 8.00 -2.07
N ASP A 270 -1.39 8.85 -1.56
CA ASP A 270 -1.68 9.77 -0.47
C ASP A 270 -1.80 11.20 -1.02
N LYS A 271 -2.99 11.78 -0.92
CA LYS A 271 -3.28 13.17 -1.28
C LYS A 271 -4.37 13.72 -0.35
N PRO A 272 -4.01 14.61 0.58
CA PRO A 272 -4.90 15.01 1.67
C PRO A 272 -6.05 15.95 1.25
N ASP A 273 -5.97 16.57 0.06
CA ASP A 273 -6.97 17.52 -0.44
C ASP A 273 -8.01 16.89 -1.38
N VAL A 274 -8.09 15.58 -1.50
CA VAL A 274 -9.18 14.92 -2.23
C VAL A 274 -10.50 15.11 -1.50
N ARG A 275 -11.49 15.65 -2.20
CA ARG A 275 -12.82 15.96 -1.64
C ARG A 275 -13.95 15.20 -2.33
N ILE A 276 -13.70 14.71 -3.52
CA ILE A 276 -14.71 14.02 -4.35
C ILE A 276 -14.08 12.73 -4.93
N VAL A 277 -14.83 11.65 -4.80
CA VAL A 277 -14.53 10.38 -5.47
C VAL A 277 -15.82 9.86 -6.11
#